data_f89317effe7d2eb59cac400b986920ff
#
_entry.id   f89317effe7d2eb59cac400b986920ff
#
_cell.length_a   1.000
_cell.length_b   1.000
_cell.length_c   1.000
_cell.angle_alpha   90.00
_cell.angle_beta   90.00
_cell.angle_gamma   90.00
#
_symmetry.space_group_name_H-M   'P 1'
#
loop_
_entity.id
_entity.type
_entity.pdbx_description
1 polymer ?
#
loop_
_entity_poly.entity_id
_entity_poly.type
_entity_poly.pdbx_seq_one_letter_code
_entity_poly.pdbx_strand_id
1 'polypeptide(L)'
;STIERLDDGRMTDEYTSWIITALITTVAFLLRVWNVGFPNSLVFDETYYPKDAWTMLHQGYEATWPDAAKANADIVRGITNTWTPDAEFVVHPPVGKWLIATGEQLFGFNSFGWRFSSVVFGSLLVLMTIRLARRLSRSTMVGAIAGILLTL
;
A
#
# COMPACT_ATOMS: atom_id res chain seq x y z
N SER A 1 -42.27 -12.19 -16.43
CA SER A 1 -42.95 -12.49 -15.14
C SER A 1 -42.44 -11.57 -14.04
N THR A 2 -43.14 -11.49 -12.88
CA THR A 2 -42.71 -10.67 -11.74
C THR A 2 -41.35 -11.11 -11.20
N ILE A 3 -41.06 -12.41 -11.23
CA ILE A 3 -39.78 -13.01 -10.81
C ILE A 3 -38.61 -12.53 -11.70
N GLU A 4 -38.79 -12.52 -13.01
CA GLU A 4 -37.75 -12.01 -13.95
C GLU A 4 -37.43 -10.54 -13.71
N ARG A 5 -38.42 -9.70 -13.43
CA ARG A 5 -38.23 -8.27 -13.12
C ARG A 5 -37.49 -8.05 -11.80
N LEU A 6 -37.73 -8.89 -10.80
CA LEU A 6 -37.02 -8.81 -9.52
C LEU A 6 -35.56 -9.26 -9.66
N ASP A 7 -35.30 -10.24 -10.49
CA ASP A 7 -33.93 -10.73 -10.74
C ASP A 7 -33.13 -9.71 -11.57
N ASP A 8 -33.73 -9.12 -12.60
CA ASP A 8 -33.14 -8.05 -13.42
C ASP A 8 -32.80 -6.80 -12.57
N GLY A 9 -33.70 -6.38 -11.69
CA GLY A 9 -33.45 -5.26 -10.77
C GLY A 9 -32.30 -5.54 -9.78
N ARG A 10 -32.19 -6.76 -9.28
CA ARG A 10 -31.13 -7.19 -8.39
C ARG A 10 -29.76 -7.25 -9.09
N MET A 11 -29.74 -7.76 -10.32
CA MET A 11 -28.55 -7.79 -11.18
C MET A 11 -28.06 -6.38 -11.48
N THR A 12 -28.96 -5.47 -11.83
CA THR A 12 -28.61 -4.06 -12.12
C THR A 12 -28.02 -3.35 -10.90
N ASP A 13 -28.58 -3.56 -9.71
CA ASP A 13 -28.03 -2.99 -8.47
C ASP A 13 -26.61 -3.55 -8.15
N GLU A 14 -26.40 -4.83 -8.39
CA GLU A 14 -25.07 -5.44 -8.18
C GLU A 14 -24.01 -4.87 -9.13
N TYR A 15 -24.32 -4.74 -10.44
CA TYR A 15 -23.40 -4.11 -11.41
C TYR A 15 -23.12 -2.65 -11.05
N THR A 16 -24.15 -1.86 -10.72
CA THR A 16 -24.00 -0.47 -10.30
C THR A 16 -23.11 -0.35 -9.07
N SER A 17 -23.29 -1.23 -8.10
CA SER A 17 -22.49 -1.29 -6.89
C SER A 17 -21.01 -1.57 -7.18
N TRP A 18 -20.69 -2.47 -8.10
CA TRP A 18 -19.32 -2.75 -8.51
C TRP A 18 -18.67 -1.59 -9.27
N ILE A 19 -19.44 -0.91 -10.14
CA ILE A 19 -18.97 0.29 -10.84
C ILE A 19 -18.59 1.39 -9.83
N ILE A 20 -19.48 1.67 -8.86
CA ILE A 20 -19.22 2.66 -7.81
C ILE A 20 -18.01 2.26 -6.98
N THR A 21 -17.89 0.99 -6.60
CA THR A 21 -16.74 0.47 -5.87
C THR A 21 -15.44 0.69 -6.65
N ALA A 22 -15.43 0.34 -7.94
CA ALA A 22 -14.27 0.52 -8.80
C ALA A 22 -13.88 1.99 -8.96
N LEU A 23 -14.84 2.88 -9.16
CA LEU A 23 -14.59 4.33 -9.28
C LEU A 23 -13.98 4.91 -8.01
N ILE A 24 -14.57 4.65 -6.83
CA ILE A 24 -14.06 5.16 -5.56
C ILE A 24 -12.68 4.59 -5.26
N THR A 25 -12.45 3.29 -5.50
CA THR A 25 -11.14 2.65 -5.29
C THR A 25 -10.09 3.23 -6.24
N THR A 26 -10.45 3.50 -7.50
CA THR A 26 -9.54 4.13 -8.47
C THR A 26 -9.16 5.53 -8.01
N VAL A 27 -10.14 6.34 -7.59
CA VAL A 27 -9.86 7.68 -7.04
C VAL A 27 -8.96 7.58 -5.81
N ALA A 28 -9.26 6.64 -4.90
CA ALA A 28 -8.43 6.39 -3.72
C ALA A 28 -6.98 6.03 -4.07
N PHE A 29 -6.78 5.21 -5.10
CA PHE A 29 -5.45 4.87 -5.61
C PHE A 29 -4.75 6.08 -6.21
N LEU A 30 -5.42 6.84 -7.07
CA LEU A 30 -4.85 8.02 -7.72
C LEU A 30 -4.44 9.10 -6.71
N LEU A 31 -5.27 9.34 -5.69
CA LEU A 31 -4.94 10.28 -4.62
C LEU A 31 -3.73 9.84 -3.79
N ARG A 32 -3.60 8.53 -3.50
CA ARG A 32 -2.48 7.98 -2.74
C ARG A 32 -1.19 7.90 -3.53
N VAL A 33 -1.26 7.60 -4.83
CA VAL A 33 -0.07 7.58 -5.67
C VAL A 33 0.40 8.98 -6.04
N TRP A 34 -0.50 9.96 -5.99
CA TRP A 34 -0.17 11.35 -6.26
C TRP A 34 0.91 11.83 -5.28
N ASN A 35 2.05 12.17 -5.82
CA ASN A 35 3.19 12.70 -5.08
C ASN A 35 3.74 11.79 -3.95
N VAL A 36 3.47 10.47 -4.00
CA VAL A 36 3.91 9.52 -2.96
C VAL A 36 5.43 9.50 -2.80
N GLY A 37 6.19 9.79 -3.85
CA GLY A 37 7.65 9.93 -3.82
C GLY A 37 8.17 11.17 -3.08
N PHE A 38 7.29 12.10 -2.67
CA PHE A 38 7.68 13.31 -1.94
C PHE A 38 7.32 13.20 -0.44
N PRO A 39 8.19 13.65 0.48
CA PRO A 39 9.56 14.11 0.25
C PRO A 39 10.50 12.95 -0.15
N ASN A 40 11.53 13.26 -0.94
CA ASN A 40 12.57 12.27 -1.27
C ASN A 40 13.55 12.14 -0.10
N SER A 41 13.06 11.58 0.99
CA SER A 41 13.79 11.33 2.23
C SER A 41 13.11 10.22 3.01
N LEU A 42 13.86 9.57 3.88
CA LEU A 42 13.34 8.61 4.85
C LEU A 42 12.72 9.37 6.03
N VAL A 43 11.45 9.12 6.31
CA VAL A 43 10.67 9.85 7.32
C VAL A 43 10.16 8.87 8.38
N PHE A 44 10.32 9.19 9.66
CA PHE A 44 9.88 8.35 10.78
C PHE A 44 10.39 6.92 10.67
N ASP A 45 9.50 5.95 10.69
CA ASP A 45 9.79 4.51 10.62
C ASP A 45 10.39 4.08 9.28
N GLU A 46 10.29 4.91 8.24
CA GLU A 46 11.02 4.68 7.00
C GLU A 46 12.56 4.68 7.20
N THR A 47 13.04 5.19 8.32
CA THR A 47 14.45 5.10 8.67
C THR A 47 14.91 3.67 8.97
N TYR A 48 13.99 2.72 9.14
CA TYR A 48 14.25 1.31 9.41
C TYR A 48 13.71 0.40 8.30
N TYR A 49 12.39 0.37 8.11
CA TYR A 49 11.73 -0.63 7.25
C TYR A 49 12.20 -0.71 5.80
N PRO A 50 12.42 0.37 5.06
CA PRO A 50 12.98 0.28 3.71
C PRO A 50 14.39 -0.30 3.67
N LYS A 51 15.24 0.04 4.66
CA LYS A 51 16.59 -0.50 4.77
C LYS A 51 16.58 -2.00 5.04
N ASP A 52 15.73 -2.44 5.97
CA ASP A 52 15.54 -3.85 6.28
C ASP A 52 15.01 -4.60 5.06
N ALA A 53 13.98 -4.05 4.40
CA ALA A 53 13.40 -4.62 3.18
C ALA A 53 14.44 -4.77 2.07
N TRP A 54 15.28 -3.74 1.86
CA TRP A 54 16.34 -3.77 0.87
C TRP A 54 17.39 -4.84 1.15
N THR A 55 17.85 -4.96 2.40
CA THR A 55 18.83 -6.00 2.77
C THR A 55 18.21 -7.39 2.72
N MET A 56 16.96 -7.57 3.12
CA MET A 56 16.22 -8.83 2.95
C MET A 56 16.12 -9.26 1.48
N LEU A 57 15.94 -8.31 0.56
CA LEU A 57 15.90 -8.58 -0.87
C LEU A 57 17.25 -9.13 -1.40
N HIS A 58 18.36 -8.63 -0.87
CA HIS A 58 19.70 -8.97 -1.37
C HIS A 58 20.38 -10.11 -0.61
N GLN A 59 20.10 -10.25 0.71
CA GLN A 59 20.76 -11.21 1.58
C GLN A 59 19.81 -12.31 2.10
N GLY A 60 18.50 -12.09 2.00
CA GLY A 60 17.49 -12.97 2.59
C GLY A 60 17.24 -12.74 4.09
N TYR A 61 17.91 -11.78 4.70
CA TYR A 61 17.76 -11.38 6.10
C TYR A 61 18.05 -9.89 6.28
N GLU A 62 17.66 -9.35 7.44
CA GLU A 62 17.91 -7.95 7.81
C GLU A 62 19.38 -7.78 8.20
N ALA A 63 20.09 -6.93 7.48
CA ALA A 63 21.52 -6.67 7.66
C ALA A 63 21.78 -5.26 8.20
N THR A 64 22.83 -5.13 8.97
CA THR A 64 23.19 -3.93 9.72
C THR A 64 23.67 -2.79 8.83
N TRP A 65 23.18 -1.58 9.12
CA TRP A 65 23.69 -0.33 8.57
C TRP A 65 24.50 0.40 9.63
N PRO A 66 25.85 0.34 9.59
CA PRO A 66 26.72 0.76 10.71
C PRO A 66 26.54 2.22 11.14
N ASP A 67 26.24 3.10 10.18
CA ASP A 67 25.93 4.50 10.43
C ASP A 67 24.56 4.82 9.84
N ALA A 68 23.52 4.70 10.66
CA ALA A 68 22.13 4.88 10.22
C ALA A 68 21.87 6.29 9.67
N ALA A 69 22.45 7.34 10.28
CA ALA A 69 22.24 8.72 9.86
C ALA A 69 22.90 8.98 8.50
N LYS A 70 24.13 8.50 8.33
CA LYS A 70 24.85 8.59 7.05
C LYS A 70 24.16 7.75 5.99
N ALA A 71 23.72 6.53 6.30
CA ALA A 71 23.01 5.65 5.39
C ALA A 71 21.73 6.31 4.85
N ASN A 72 20.95 6.98 5.70
CA ASN A 72 19.75 7.71 5.26
C ASN A 72 20.08 8.81 4.24
N ALA A 73 21.16 9.56 4.47
CA ALA A 73 21.60 10.60 3.54
C ALA A 73 22.16 9.99 2.22
N ASP A 74 22.86 8.88 2.31
CA ASP A 74 23.46 8.18 1.16
C ASP A 74 22.35 7.57 0.28
N ILE A 75 21.33 6.96 0.86
CA ILE A 75 20.18 6.39 0.14
C ILE A 75 19.45 7.46 -0.69
N VAL A 76 19.23 8.64 -0.13
CA VAL A 76 18.61 9.76 -0.85
C VAL A 76 19.47 10.19 -2.06
N ARG A 77 20.78 9.98 -2.00
CA ARG A 77 21.74 10.24 -3.10
C ARG A 77 21.90 9.07 -4.06
N GLY A 78 21.18 7.96 -3.84
CA GLY A 78 21.27 6.74 -4.65
C GLY A 78 22.41 5.79 -4.26
N ILE A 79 23.06 6.00 -3.11
CA ILE A 79 24.10 5.10 -2.59
C ILE A 79 23.41 4.09 -1.66
N THR A 80 23.28 2.84 -2.10
CA THR A 80 22.42 1.84 -1.47
C THR A 80 23.16 0.61 -0.93
N ASN A 81 24.49 0.64 -0.89
CA ASN A 81 25.35 -0.49 -0.56
C ASN A 81 26.27 -0.25 0.64
N THR A 82 25.88 0.61 1.58
CA THR A 82 26.68 0.95 2.78
C THR A 82 26.39 0.04 3.98
N TRP A 83 25.53 -0.98 3.81
CA TRP A 83 25.26 -2.01 4.79
C TRP A 83 26.39 -3.06 4.88
N THR A 84 26.46 -3.78 6.01
CA THR A 84 27.41 -4.89 6.24
C THR A 84 26.64 -6.22 6.28
N PRO A 85 27.32 -7.38 6.05
CA PRO A 85 26.67 -8.68 6.10
C PRO A 85 26.32 -9.15 7.52
N ASP A 86 26.54 -8.33 8.54
CA ASP A 86 26.18 -8.66 9.92
C ASP A 86 24.68 -8.58 10.08
N ALA A 87 24.06 -9.60 10.72
CA ALA A 87 22.62 -9.62 10.97
C ALA A 87 22.20 -8.49 11.92
N GLU A 88 21.10 -7.81 11.59
CA GLU A 88 20.49 -6.81 12.45
C GLU A 88 19.51 -7.46 13.43
N PHE A 89 19.20 -6.75 14.53
CA PHE A 89 18.18 -7.17 15.47
C PHE A 89 16.77 -7.02 14.85
N VAL A 90 16.07 -8.14 14.66
CA VAL A 90 14.74 -8.17 14.06
C VAL A 90 13.70 -7.62 15.04
N VAL A 91 13.13 -6.45 14.74
CA VAL A 91 12.15 -5.78 15.62
C VAL A 91 10.71 -6.16 15.30
N HIS A 92 10.37 -6.37 14.03
CA HIS A 92 9.00 -6.58 13.58
C HIS A 92 8.85 -7.79 12.65
N PRO A 93 7.64 -8.37 12.52
CA PRO A 93 7.38 -9.47 11.59
C PRO A 93 7.74 -9.12 10.14
N PRO A 94 8.28 -10.06 9.37
CA PRO A 94 8.90 -9.78 8.06
C PRO A 94 7.91 -9.46 6.94
N VAL A 95 6.62 -9.82 7.05
CA VAL A 95 5.64 -9.72 5.96
C VAL A 95 5.53 -8.29 5.42
N GLY A 96 5.42 -7.29 6.31
CA GLY A 96 5.36 -5.88 5.90
C GLY A 96 6.62 -5.44 5.14
N LYS A 97 7.79 -5.89 5.60
CA LYS A 97 9.09 -5.61 4.97
C LYS A 97 9.20 -6.28 3.59
N TRP A 98 8.69 -7.50 3.41
CA TRP A 98 8.63 -8.15 2.10
C TRP A 98 7.73 -7.41 1.11
N LEU A 99 6.63 -6.84 1.58
CA LEU A 99 5.76 -6.02 0.74
C LEU A 99 6.46 -4.72 0.31
N ILE A 100 7.22 -4.10 1.21
CA ILE A 100 8.08 -2.94 0.87
C ILE A 100 9.15 -3.37 -0.14
N ALA A 101 9.84 -4.48 0.10
CA ALA A 101 10.87 -5.03 -0.79
C ALA A 101 10.35 -5.27 -2.22
N THR A 102 9.09 -5.71 -2.39
CA THR A 102 8.50 -5.84 -3.73
C THR A 102 8.39 -4.51 -4.46
N GLY A 103 8.03 -3.44 -3.77
CA GLY A 103 7.99 -2.10 -4.34
C GLY A 103 9.39 -1.59 -4.69
N GLU A 104 10.38 -1.82 -3.83
CA GLU A 104 11.79 -1.49 -4.08
C GLU A 104 12.37 -2.27 -5.25
N GLN A 105 12.02 -3.54 -5.41
CA GLN A 105 12.45 -4.36 -6.54
C GLN A 105 11.87 -3.86 -7.86
N LEU A 106 10.62 -3.42 -7.89
CA LEU A 106 9.94 -2.98 -9.11
C LEU A 106 10.33 -1.56 -9.53
N PHE A 107 10.51 -0.66 -8.58
CA PHE A 107 10.69 0.78 -8.82
C PHE A 107 12.04 1.34 -8.35
N GLY A 108 12.87 0.49 -7.77
CA GLY A 108 14.16 0.87 -7.19
C GLY A 108 14.06 1.32 -5.73
N PHE A 109 15.22 1.39 -5.08
CA PHE A 109 15.34 1.83 -3.69
C PHE A 109 15.25 3.36 -3.59
N ASN A 110 14.03 3.87 -3.67
CA ASN A 110 13.70 5.29 -3.62
C ASN A 110 12.33 5.49 -2.95
N SER A 111 11.98 6.75 -2.64
CA SER A 111 10.75 7.09 -1.90
C SER A 111 9.48 6.57 -2.54
N PHE A 112 9.41 6.49 -3.86
CA PHE A 112 8.29 5.89 -4.56
C PHE A 112 8.26 4.37 -4.34
N GLY A 113 9.41 3.69 -4.50
CA GLY A 113 9.52 2.25 -4.39
C GLY A 113 9.06 1.73 -3.04
N TRP A 114 9.62 2.23 -1.93
CA TRP A 114 9.25 1.72 -0.61
C TRP A 114 7.85 2.12 -0.15
N ARG A 115 7.25 3.22 -0.68
CA ARG A 115 5.89 3.64 -0.33
C ARG A 115 4.81 3.00 -1.20
N PHE A 116 5.17 2.42 -2.35
CA PHE A 116 4.20 1.91 -3.32
C PHE A 116 3.29 0.82 -2.73
N SER A 117 3.82 -0.08 -1.91
CA SER A 117 3.03 -1.11 -1.23
C SER A 117 1.91 -0.51 -0.39
N SER A 118 2.19 0.57 0.34
CA SER A 118 1.19 1.27 1.16
C SER A 118 0.07 1.87 0.30
N VAL A 119 0.39 2.37 -0.90
CA VAL A 119 -0.61 2.86 -1.86
C VAL A 119 -1.55 1.73 -2.28
N VAL A 120 -1.00 0.57 -2.66
CA VAL A 120 -1.78 -0.58 -3.10
C VAL A 120 -2.68 -1.10 -1.97
N PHE A 121 -2.10 -1.39 -0.80
CA PHE A 121 -2.86 -1.96 0.32
C PHE A 121 -3.86 -0.97 0.92
N GLY A 122 -3.53 0.33 0.96
CA GLY A 122 -4.48 1.36 1.36
C GLY A 122 -5.67 1.47 0.41
N SER A 123 -5.45 1.29 -0.89
CA SER A 123 -6.54 1.29 -1.89
C SER A 123 -7.39 0.02 -1.82
N LEU A 124 -6.77 -1.15 -1.60
CA LEU A 124 -7.49 -2.40 -1.37
C LEU A 124 -8.35 -2.33 -0.09
N LEU A 125 -7.85 -1.66 0.96
CA LEU A 125 -8.64 -1.44 2.18
C LEU A 125 -9.89 -0.63 1.89
N VAL A 126 -9.84 0.41 1.05
CA VAL A 126 -11.01 1.17 0.61
C VAL A 126 -12.01 0.25 -0.11
N LEU A 127 -11.54 -0.56 -1.07
CA LEU A 127 -12.38 -1.53 -1.78
C LEU A 127 -13.08 -2.49 -0.80
N MET A 128 -12.32 -3.09 0.10
CA MET A 128 -12.86 -4.04 1.09
C MET A 128 -13.88 -3.36 2.00
N THR A 129 -13.62 -2.13 2.43
CA THR A 129 -14.54 -1.36 3.30
C THR A 129 -15.86 -1.08 2.60
N ILE A 130 -15.83 -0.66 1.33
CA ILE A 130 -17.04 -0.44 0.52
C ILE A 130 -17.87 -1.73 0.44
N ARG A 131 -17.21 -2.85 0.08
CA ARG A 131 -17.89 -4.13 -0.11
C ARG A 131 -18.46 -4.67 1.20
N LEU A 132 -17.72 -4.56 2.28
CA LEU A 132 -18.17 -4.99 3.60
C LEU A 132 -19.34 -4.14 4.10
N ALA A 133 -19.22 -2.82 4.06
CA ALA A 133 -20.28 -1.91 4.48
C ALA A 133 -21.57 -2.11 3.67
N ARG A 134 -21.45 -2.27 2.34
CA ARG A 134 -22.59 -2.60 1.47
C ARG A 134 -23.23 -3.93 1.86
N ARG A 135 -22.40 -4.97 2.10
CA ARG A 135 -22.90 -6.31 2.44
C ARG A 135 -23.66 -6.30 3.77
N LEU A 136 -23.16 -5.60 4.76
CA LEU A 136 -23.78 -5.52 6.09
C LEU A 136 -25.05 -4.68 6.09
N SER A 137 -25.05 -3.52 5.42
CA SER A 137 -26.18 -2.58 5.38
C SER A 137 -27.20 -2.91 4.28
N ARG A 138 -26.83 -3.75 3.31
CA ARG A 138 -27.58 -4.00 2.06
C ARG A 138 -27.87 -2.71 1.26
N SER A 139 -27.00 -1.71 1.38
CA SER A 139 -27.11 -0.41 0.74
C SER A 139 -25.83 -0.02 0.03
N THR A 140 -25.92 0.19 -1.29
CA THR A 140 -24.81 0.68 -2.11
C THR A 140 -24.37 2.08 -1.66
N MET A 141 -25.31 2.92 -1.23
CA MET A 141 -25.02 4.27 -0.72
C MET A 141 -24.16 4.23 0.57
N VAL A 142 -24.50 3.37 1.52
CA VAL A 142 -23.72 3.21 2.76
C VAL A 142 -22.30 2.72 2.46
N GLY A 143 -22.17 1.77 1.54
CA GLY A 143 -20.85 1.31 1.08
C GLY A 143 -20.04 2.44 0.45
N ALA A 144 -20.64 3.23 -0.44
CA ALA A 144 -19.98 4.35 -1.10
C ALA A 144 -19.52 5.42 -0.08
N ILE A 145 -20.38 5.81 0.86
CA ILE A 145 -20.02 6.77 1.92
C ILE A 145 -18.84 6.26 2.75
N ALA A 146 -18.89 4.99 3.19
CA ALA A 146 -17.80 4.39 3.96
C ALA A 146 -16.46 4.42 3.19
N GLY A 147 -16.49 4.13 1.90
CA GLY A 147 -15.30 4.20 1.04
C GLY A 147 -14.77 5.61 0.84
N ILE A 148 -15.64 6.58 0.62
CA ILE A 148 -15.27 7.99 0.47
C ILE A 148 -14.61 8.50 1.76
N LEU A 149 -15.21 8.25 2.93
CA LEU A 149 -14.65 8.65 4.22
C LEU A 149 -13.25 8.05 4.48
N LEU A 150 -13.00 6.83 4.01
CA LEU A 150 -11.68 6.20 4.14
C LEU A 150 -10.69 6.67 3.07
N THR A 151 -11.17 7.27 1.99
CA THR A 151 -10.32 7.80 0.91
C THR A 151 -9.68 9.13 1.30
N LEU A 152 -10.39 9.95 2.07
CA LEU A 152 -9.95 11.28 2.55
C LEU A 152 -8.99 11.17 3.72
#